data_25ce1f83105047bf95ef669504f68fe1
#
_entry.id   25ce1f83105047bf95ef669504f68fe1
#
_cell.length_a   1.000
_cell.length_b   1.000
_cell.length_c   1.000
_cell.angle_alpha   90.00
_cell.angle_beta   90.00
_cell.angle_gamma   90.00
#
_symmetry.space_group_name_H-M   'P 1'
#
loop_
_entity.id
_entity.type
_entity.pdbx_description
1 polymer ?
#
loop_
_entity_poly.entity_id
_entity_poly.type
_entity_poly.pdbx_seq_one_letter_code
_entity_poly.pdbx_strand_id
1 'polypeptide(L)'
;MAMWWLDAARYADTDGYQGDATRANWPWRDWVVQAFNENMPFDQFTIEQIAGDLLPGATLDQRVATGFHRTVTCNVEAGVSPEGNRVDQVIDRVNTTATVWLGVTLECAQCNDHKYDPFTMGDYYSF
;
A
#
# COMPACT_ATOMS: atom_id res chain seq x y z
N MET A 1 5.44 -10.63 14.15
CA MET A 1 5.76 -9.40 13.39
C MET A 1 4.92 -9.32 12.12
N ALA A 2 4.91 -10.34 11.23
CA ALA A 2 4.13 -10.30 9.97
C ALA A 2 2.66 -9.87 10.15
N MET A 3 1.97 -10.37 11.16
CA MET A 3 0.58 -9.99 11.44
C MET A 3 0.42 -8.47 11.64
N TRP A 4 1.29 -7.85 12.44
CA TRP A 4 1.25 -6.39 12.66
C TRP A 4 1.52 -5.58 11.39
N TRP A 5 2.42 -6.09 10.52
CA TRP A 5 2.68 -5.49 9.22
C TRP A 5 1.47 -5.57 8.30
N LEU A 6 0.85 -6.74 8.23
CA LEU A 6 -0.36 -6.96 7.42
C LEU A 6 -1.54 -6.11 7.89
N ASP A 7 -1.71 -5.97 9.21
CA ASP A 7 -2.74 -5.10 9.80
C ASP A 7 -2.48 -3.62 9.44
N ALA A 8 -1.25 -3.14 9.60
CA ALA A 8 -0.89 -1.76 9.26
C ALA A 8 -1.07 -1.47 7.76
N ALA A 9 -0.72 -2.45 6.91
CA ALA A 9 -0.91 -2.38 5.46
C ALA A 9 -2.37 -2.66 5.02
N ARG A 10 -3.28 -2.94 5.95
CA ARG A 10 -4.72 -3.19 5.71
C ARG A 10 -4.97 -4.38 4.78
N TYR A 11 -4.21 -5.46 4.96
CA TYR A 11 -4.44 -6.70 4.21
C TYR A 11 -5.88 -7.18 4.38
N ALA A 12 -6.50 -7.56 3.27
CA ALA A 12 -7.78 -8.22 3.24
C ALA A 12 -7.88 -9.17 2.04
N ASP A 13 -8.68 -10.23 2.19
CA ASP A 13 -8.95 -11.21 1.14
C ASP A 13 -10.12 -10.79 0.22
N THR A 14 -10.68 -9.60 0.46
CA THR A 14 -11.82 -9.04 -0.28
C THR A 14 -11.56 -7.60 -0.70
N ASP A 15 -12.32 -7.12 -1.69
CA ASP A 15 -12.13 -5.80 -2.29
C ASP A 15 -12.70 -4.64 -1.45
N GLY A 16 -13.59 -4.93 -0.51
CA GLY A 16 -14.35 -3.92 0.23
C GLY A 16 -15.57 -3.43 -0.56
N TYR A 17 -16.18 -2.36 -0.09
CA TYR A 17 -17.42 -1.79 -0.61
C TYR A 17 -18.61 -2.77 -0.55
N GLN A 18 -19.71 -2.44 -1.21
CA GLN A 18 -20.93 -3.23 -1.13
C GLN A 18 -20.79 -4.60 -1.82
N GLY A 19 -20.05 -4.67 -2.92
CA GLY A 19 -19.85 -5.91 -3.67
C GLY A 19 -18.92 -6.90 -2.98
N ASP A 20 -17.98 -6.41 -2.21
CA ASP A 20 -17.00 -7.12 -1.38
C ASP A 20 -16.50 -8.45 -1.97
N ALA A 21 -16.17 -8.42 -3.25
CA ALA A 21 -15.70 -9.59 -3.97
C ALA A 21 -14.35 -10.09 -3.43
N THR A 22 -14.16 -11.41 -3.44
CA THR A 22 -12.87 -12.00 -3.07
C THR A 22 -11.77 -11.61 -4.05
N ARG A 23 -10.58 -11.33 -3.55
CA ARG A 23 -9.39 -11.02 -4.34
C ARG A 23 -8.20 -11.89 -3.96
N ALA A 24 -7.38 -12.24 -4.95
CA ALA A 24 -6.19 -13.05 -4.75
C ALA A 24 -4.99 -12.18 -4.34
N ASN A 25 -4.95 -11.72 -3.09
CA ASN A 25 -3.80 -10.99 -2.52
C ASN A 25 -2.98 -11.84 -1.55
N TRP A 26 -3.37 -13.09 -1.33
CA TRP A 26 -2.69 -14.05 -0.48
C TRP A 26 -1.20 -14.30 -0.84
N PRO A 27 -0.75 -14.23 -2.13
CA PRO A 27 0.68 -14.40 -2.42
C PRO A 27 1.55 -13.35 -1.74
N TRP A 28 1.09 -12.09 -1.68
CA TRP A 28 1.80 -11.03 -0.97
C TRP A 28 1.82 -11.27 0.55
N ARG A 29 0.73 -11.73 1.14
CA ARG A 29 0.71 -12.14 2.56
C ARG A 29 1.77 -13.18 2.85
N ASP A 30 1.84 -14.22 2.03
CA ASP A 30 2.79 -15.31 2.21
C ASP A 30 4.23 -14.83 2.01
N TRP A 31 4.47 -13.94 1.05
CA TRP A 31 5.75 -13.28 0.86
C TRP A 31 6.17 -12.49 2.11
N VAL A 32 5.27 -11.70 2.71
CA VAL A 32 5.54 -10.97 3.96
C VAL A 32 5.92 -11.92 5.09
N VAL A 33 5.16 -13.01 5.27
CA VAL A 33 5.45 -14.01 6.30
C VAL A 33 6.83 -14.63 6.08
N GLN A 34 7.17 -14.97 4.84
CA GLN A 34 8.46 -15.54 4.50
C GLN A 34 9.61 -14.55 4.74
N ALA A 35 9.47 -13.30 4.31
CA ALA A 35 10.47 -12.25 4.53
C ALA A 35 10.81 -12.07 6.02
N PHE A 36 9.79 -12.09 6.90
CA PHE A 36 10.02 -12.05 8.34
C PHE A 36 10.67 -13.31 8.88
N ASN A 37 10.31 -14.49 8.39
CA ASN A 37 10.90 -15.75 8.82
C ASN A 37 12.38 -15.88 8.42
N GLU A 38 12.74 -15.33 7.27
CA GLU A 38 14.11 -15.29 6.75
C GLU A 38 14.92 -14.10 7.30
N ASN A 39 14.30 -13.27 8.13
CA ASN A 39 14.92 -12.05 8.67
C ASN A 39 15.50 -11.16 7.55
N MET A 40 14.71 -10.95 6.49
CA MET A 40 15.09 -10.09 5.37
C MET A 40 15.51 -8.70 5.87
N PRO A 41 16.63 -8.12 5.37
CA PRO A 41 17.03 -6.76 5.71
C PRO A 41 15.91 -5.76 5.42
N PHE A 42 15.70 -4.80 6.32
CA PHE A 42 14.55 -3.87 6.24
C PHE A 42 14.57 -2.99 4.99
N ASP A 43 15.75 -2.59 4.54
CA ASP A 43 15.93 -1.84 3.30
C ASP A 43 15.50 -2.66 2.06
N GLN A 44 15.92 -3.92 1.98
CA GLN A 44 15.48 -4.83 0.93
C GLN A 44 13.96 -5.06 0.99
N PHE A 45 13.43 -5.34 2.17
CA PHE A 45 12.00 -5.52 2.42
C PHE A 45 11.17 -4.30 1.97
N THR A 46 11.70 -3.10 2.20
CA THR A 46 11.06 -1.85 1.77
C THR A 46 11.12 -1.67 0.25
N ILE A 47 12.31 -1.82 -0.33
CA ILE A 47 12.51 -1.64 -1.79
C ILE A 47 11.64 -2.61 -2.57
N GLU A 48 11.59 -3.87 -2.17
CA GLU A 48 10.81 -4.88 -2.89
C GLU A 48 9.31 -4.65 -2.80
N GLN A 49 8.78 -4.16 -1.68
CA GLN A 49 7.36 -3.84 -1.57
C GLN A 49 6.95 -2.58 -2.33
N ILE A 50 7.82 -1.58 -2.40
CA ILE A 50 7.50 -0.30 -3.06
C ILE A 50 7.79 -0.37 -4.56
N ALA A 51 8.87 -0.99 -4.97
CA ALA A 51 9.40 -0.93 -6.33
C ALA A 51 10.03 -2.25 -6.81
N GLY A 52 9.63 -3.38 -6.27
CA GLY A 52 10.20 -4.68 -6.60
C GLY A 52 10.06 -5.06 -8.08
N ASP A 53 8.97 -4.66 -8.71
CA ASP A 53 8.71 -4.88 -10.14
C ASP A 53 9.58 -4.00 -11.06
N LEU A 54 10.13 -2.91 -10.54
CA LEU A 54 11.02 -1.99 -11.28
C LEU A 54 12.49 -2.37 -11.18
N LEU A 55 12.85 -3.36 -10.38
CA LEU A 55 14.23 -3.81 -10.24
C LEU A 55 14.74 -4.45 -11.54
N PRO A 56 16.01 -4.23 -11.92
CA PRO A 56 16.59 -4.87 -13.09
C PRO A 56 16.51 -6.41 -12.99
N GLY A 57 15.84 -7.05 -13.93
CA GLY A 57 15.65 -8.51 -13.91
C GLY A 57 14.75 -9.02 -12.80
N ALA A 58 13.78 -8.21 -12.36
CA ALA A 58 12.87 -8.51 -11.25
C ALA A 58 12.34 -9.95 -11.27
N THR A 59 12.55 -10.66 -10.17
CA THR A 59 12.05 -12.02 -9.96
C THR A 59 10.53 -12.02 -9.76
N LEU A 60 9.94 -13.22 -9.77
CA LEU A 60 8.51 -13.37 -9.45
C LEU A 60 8.22 -12.88 -8.02
N ASP A 61 9.07 -13.25 -7.06
CA ASP A 61 8.89 -12.88 -5.65
C ASP A 61 8.96 -11.37 -5.45
N GLN A 62 9.88 -10.68 -6.13
CA GLN A 62 9.97 -9.22 -6.11
C GLN A 62 8.73 -8.54 -6.70
N ARG A 63 8.12 -9.13 -7.73
CA ARG A 63 6.85 -8.64 -8.27
C ARG A 63 5.69 -8.94 -7.31
N VAL A 64 5.69 -10.09 -6.64
CA VAL A 64 4.71 -10.43 -5.59
C VAL A 64 4.80 -9.46 -4.43
N ALA A 65 6.00 -9.04 -4.04
CA ALA A 65 6.21 -8.06 -2.97
C ALA A 65 5.44 -6.75 -3.19
N THR A 66 5.33 -6.28 -4.45
CA THR A 66 4.55 -5.07 -4.78
C THR A 66 3.03 -5.24 -4.60
N GLY A 67 2.58 -6.42 -4.20
CA GLY A 67 1.21 -6.67 -3.76
C GLY A 67 0.76 -5.76 -2.61
N PHE A 68 1.71 -5.13 -1.89
CA PHE A 68 1.42 -4.03 -0.98
C PHE A 68 0.50 -2.96 -1.60
N HIS A 69 0.76 -2.56 -2.84
CA HIS A 69 -0.05 -1.56 -3.54
C HIS A 69 -1.45 -2.05 -3.94
N ARG A 70 -1.73 -3.34 -3.75
CA ARG A 70 -3.04 -3.94 -4.02
C ARG A 70 -3.91 -4.09 -2.77
N THR A 71 -3.44 -3.65 -1.60
CA THR A 71 -4.24 -3.66 -0.36
C THR A 71 -5.33 -2.60 -0.35
N VAL A 72 -5.27 -1.63 -1.25
CA VAL A 72 -6.30 -0.61 -1.43
C VAL A 72 -7.66 -1.25 -1.72
N THR A 73 -8.73 -0.69 -1.17
CA THR A 73 -10.09 -1.09 -1.51
C THR A 73 -10.42 -0.73 -2.96
N CYS A 74 -11.18 -1.57 -3.65
CA CYS A 74 -11.50 -1.38 -5.05
C CYS A 74 -13.02 -1.32 -5.23
N ASN A 75 -13.52 -0.16 -5.68
CA ASN A 75 -14.93 -0.01 -5.99
C ASN A 75 -15.20 -0.44 -7.44
N VAL A 76 -15.92 -1.53 -7.61
CA VAL A 76 -16.32 -2.10 -8.92
C VAL A 76 -17.82 -2.00 -9.18
N GLU A 77 -18.54 -1.20 -8.38
CA GLU A 77 -19.99 -1.07 -8.45
C GLU A 77 -20.44 -0.26 -9.67
N ALA A 78 -21.69 -0.49 -10.08
CA ALA A 78 -22.30 0.28 -11.16
C ALA A 78 -22.39 1.77 -10.80
N GLY A 79 -22.00 2.65 -11.73
CA GLY A 79 -22.04 4.10 -11.55
C GLY A 79 -20.78 4.72 -10.96
N VAL A 80 -19.78 3.91 -10.64
CA VAL A 80 -18.47 4.43 -10.22
C VAL A 80 -17.81 5.21 -11.34
N SER A 81 -17.29 6.39 -11.03
CA SER A 81 -16.41 7.13 -11.95
C SER A 81 -15.04 6.44 -11.99
N PRO A 82 -14.59 5.90 -13.13
CA PRO A 82 -13.28 5.22 -13.21
C PRO A 82 -12.13 6.13 -12.78
N GLU A 83 -12.13 7.38 -13.21
CA GLU A 83 -11.08 8.33 -12.85
C GLU A 83 -11.16 8.77 -11.38
N GLY A 84 -12.36 8.99 -10.85
CA GLY A 84 -12.55 9.25 -9.42
C GLY A 84 -11.99 8.10 -8.57
N ASN A 85 -12.38 6.88 -8.88
CA ASN A 85 -11.89 5.69 -8.17
C ASN A 85 -10.36 5.52 -8.30
N ARG A 86 -9.77 5.86 -9.46
CA ARG A 86 -8.31 5.84 -9.63
C ARG A 86 -7.63 6.86 -8.69
N VAL A 87 -8.16 8.07 -8.60
CA VAL A 87 -7.64 9.11 -7.70
C VAL A 87 -7.75 8.69 -6.25
N ASP A 88 -8.90 8.16 -5.83
CA ASP A 88 -9.12 7.67 -4.48
C ASP A 88 -8.11 6.57 -4.11
N GLN A 89 -7.84 5.65 -5.04
CA GLN A 89 -6.85 4.60 -4.84
C GLN A 89 -5.41 5.14 -4.73
N VAL A 90 -5.05 6.19 -5.46
CA VAL A 90 -3.73 6.83 -5.34
C VAL A 90 -3.59 7.50 -3.99
N ILE A 91 -4.58 8.31 -3.58
CA ILE A 91 -4.64 8.95 -2.26
C ILE A 91 -4.49 7.92 -1.14
N ASP A 92 -5.22 6.84 -1.24
CA ASP A 92 -5.20 5.75 -0.27
C ASP A 92 -3.80 5.08 -0.17
N ARG A 93 -3.11 4.85 -1.30
CA ARG A 93 -1.74 4.32 -1.31
C ARG A 93 -0.75 5.27 -0.65
N VAL A 94 -0.85 6.56 -0.91
CA VAL A 94 -0.02 7.60 -0.26
C VAL A 94 -0.21 7.54 1.25
N ASN A 95 -1.45 7.59 1.72
CA ASN A 95 -1.77 7.57 3.15
C ASN A 95 -1.30 6.28 3.82
N THR A 96 -1.50 5.13 3.19
CA THR A 96 -1.06 3.84 3.73
C THR A 96 0.45 3.73 3.79
N THR A 97 1.15 4.16 2.75
CA THR A 97 2.62 4.13 2.71
C THR A 97 3.19 5.02 3.82
N ALA A 98 2.68 6.23 3.99
CA ALA A 98 3.11 7.12 5.06
C ALA A 98 2.84 6.52 6.45
N THR A 99 1.69 5.91 6.67
CA THR A 99 1.36 5.28 7.94
C THR A 99 2.29 4.10 8.24
N VAL A 100 2.53 3.23 7.25
CA VAL A 100 3.30 1.99 7.45
C VAL A 100 4.79 2.25 7.63
N TRP A 101 5.39 3.12 6.82
CA TRP A 101 6.84 3.37 6.86
C TRP A 101 7.26 4.56 7.68
N LEU A 102 6.48 5.64 7.68
CA LEU A 102 6.83 6.87 8.38
C LEU A 102 6.16 6.98 9.76
N GLY A 103 5.11 6.18 10.00
CA GLY A 103 4.35 6.24 11.25
C GLY A 103 3.58 7.56 11.43
N VAL A 104 3.27 8.25 10.33
CA VAL A 104 2.58 9.55 10.34
C VAL A 104 1.24 9.48 9.61
N THR A 105 0.28 10.28 10.05
CA THR A 105 -1.00 10.47 9.37
C THR A 105 -0.86 11.58 8.33
N LEU A 106 -0.31 11.24 7.15
CA LEU A 106 -0.05 12.22 6.09
C LEU A 106 -1.32 12.82 5.50
N GLU A 107 -2.47 12.20 5.69
CA GLU A 107 -3.78 12.60 5.16
C GLU A 107 -4.15 14.06 5.48
N CYS A 108 -3.69 14.60 6.62
CA CYS A 108 -3.89 16.01 6.96
C CYS A 108 -3.30 16.95 5.90
N ALA A 109 -2.20 16.55 5.23
CA ALA A 109 -1.53 17.33 4.20
C ALA A 109 -2.27 17.33 2.85
N GLN A 110 -3.34 16.55 2.69
CA GLN A 110 -4.19 16.57 1.51
C GLN A 110 -4.87 17.95 1.29
N CYS A 111 -5.23 18.64 2.37
CA CYS A 111 -5.99 19.90 2.29
C CYS A 111 -5.17 21.12 2.68
N ASN A 112 -4.22 20.98 3.60
CA ASN A 112 -3.37 22.05 4.10
C ASN A 112 -2.04 21.45 4.55
N ASP A 113 -1.00 22.28 4.68
CA ASP A 113 0.26 21.85 5.27
C ASP A 113 0.00 21.18 6.62
N HIS A 114 0.72 20.10 6.89
CA HIS A 114 0.53 19.30 8.10
C HIS A 114 0.78 20.15 9.35
N LYS A 115 -0.15 20.10 10.32
CA LYS A 115 -0.12 20.99 11.47
C LYS A 115 1.08 20.79 12.39
N TYR A 116 1.56 19.56 12.53
CA TYR A 116 2.57 19.17 13.53
C TYR A 116 3.85 18.65 12.90
N ASP A 117 3.79 18.04 11.75
CA ASP A 117 4.91 17.42 11.05
C ASP A 117 5.35 18.27 9.84
N PRO A 118 6.61 18.19 9.42
CA PRO A 118 7.18 19.05 8.37
C PRO A 118 6.77 18.60 6.96
N PHE A 119 5.50 18.26 6.76
CA PHE A 119 4.95 17.87 5.46
C PHE A 119 4.04 18.96 4.92
N THR A 120 4.36 19.46 3.75
CA THR A 120 3.51 20.42 3.05
C THR A 120 2.45 19.70 2.21
N MET A 121 1.42 20.43 1.80
CA MET A 121 0.47 19.94 0.80
C MET A 121 1.19 19.60 -0.52
N GLY A 122 2.24 20.35 -0.88
CA GLY A 122 3.09 20.05 -2.03
C GLY A 122 3.80 18.70 -1.92
N ASP A 123 4.32 18.37 -0.75
CA ASP A 123 4.94 17.06 -0.50
C ASP A 123 3.93 15.92 -0.65
N TYR A 124 2.71 16.10 -0.13
CA TYR A 124 1.64 15.11 -0.23
C TYR A 124 1.32 14.73 -1.67
N TYR A 125 1.20 15.72 -2.56
CA TYR A 125 0.88 15.47 -3.97
C TYR A 125 2.10 15.11 -4.84
N SER A 126 3.31 15.17 -4.27
CA SER A 126 4.56 14.74 -4.91
C SER A 126 4.98 13.33 -4.52
N PHE A 127 4.36 12.79 -3.46
CA PHE A 127 4.62 11.46 -2.91
C PHE A 127 3.97 10.39 -3.77
#